data_8690a96c93baea55bc667e8d7510976e
#
_entry.id   8690a96c93baea55bc667e8d7510976e
#
_cell.length_a   1.000
_cell.length_b   1.000
_cell.length_c   1.000
_cell.angle_alpha   90.00
_cell.angle_beta   90.00
_cell.angle_gamma   90.00
#
_symmetry.space_group_name_H-M   'P 1'
#
loop_
_entity.id
_entity.type
_entity.pdbx_description
1 polymer ?
#
loop_
_entity_poly.entity_id
_entity_poly.type
_entity_poly.pdbx_seq_one_letter_code
_entity_poly.pdbx_strand_id
1 'polypeptide(L)'
;MDAYPMMCPKDPEKARYLVKQCASVSHDGIAVESACLIAAMEAMAFGERDLYKLIDIGTGFSKDTRLLKIVDSVRNETEKTKDFRTVRDWLEENYSYRFFPGNCHVIPNLALILASLILGGDSFREAMRICVSSGWDTDCNGANLGCLNGIRLGIDSMREDFDFRTPVADRFYNISANGGGCVTDAVRETERILKQHDRIYNDTTWQKNPRFSFSMPGSVQGFEWDRNWKQQKNRIRNQNESIPFENGLVIPVNEKEEKAVSTLTMWDIADISGGYQLIGSPILYSTQTVEYVCEALNTSVLVRPYVIFYDYSDQEQIVFGEKRTVKGKKSFFWKIPENSGLMIKRIGITAQAETGIGELVLKSIDWDGAPEKLQISGSLRNYDLGTPNMQIRAFTSSAEQFSFDAKRTFTVSHTEENGLAMIGTEAWKDYSVECTLTPGIHDCCGIIARVRGLRRYYGMVLQNENELHLIMRNGTQEKVLARCAFEYELDKDYRMKLWVKGDVIKGFVDGVEVIHASDQTFKEGGCGFLIDRGTCMADNLVISDLSGERE
;
A
#
# COMPACT_ATOMS: atom_id res chain seq x y z
N MET A 1 -6.05 -13.52 5.24
CA MET A 1 -5.35 -13.79 6.53
C MET A 1 -3.89 -14.23 6.36
N ASP A 2 -3.46 -14.51 5.16
CA ASP A 2 -2.19 -15.16 4.77
C ASP A 2 -0.91 -14.45 5.22
N ALA A 3 -0.95 -13.13 5.40
CA ALA A 3 0.21 -12.39 5.92
C ALA A 3 0.64 -12.80 7.36
N TYR A 4 -0.30 -13.25 8.20
CA TYR A 4 0.01 -13.63 9.59
C TYR A 4 0.83 -14.92 9.69
N PRO A 5 0.49 -16.02 9.01
CA PRO A 5 1.34 -17.22 9.00
C PRO A 5 2.70 -16.98 8.34
N MET A 6 2.80 -16.08 7.35
CA MET A 6 4.09 -15.68 6.78
C MET A 6 5.01 -14.97 7.80
N MET A 7 4.45 -14.32 8.83
CA MET A 7 5.22 -13.77 9.95
C MET A 7 5.70 -14.83 10.95
N CYS A 8 5.17 -16.06 10.88
CA CYS A 8 5.39 -17.13 11.84
C CYS A 8 5.88 -18.42 11.14
N PRO A 9 6.98 -18.39 10.36
CA PRO A 9 7.47 -19.57 9.65
C PRO A 9 7.78 -20.71 10.61
N LYS A 10 7.24 -21.91 10.31
CA LYS A 10 7.38 -23.14 11.11
C LYS A 10 6.79 -23.09 12.53
N ASP A 11 5.96 -22.09 12.82
CA ASP A 11 5.26 -21.93 14.10
C ASP A 11 3.73 -21.88 13.88
N PRO A 12 3.08 -23.04 13.66
CA PRO A 12 1.66 -23.12 13.37
C PRO A 12 0.77 -22.69 14.55
N GLU A 13 1.24 -22.84 15.79
CA GLU A 13 0.49 -22.41 16.98
C GLU A 13 0.38 -20.90 17.04
N LYS A 14 1.48 -20.19 16.85
CA LYS A 14 1.51 -18.73 16.82
C LYS A 14 0.73 -18.17 15.63
N ALA A 15 0.89 -18.75 14.45
CA ALA A 15 0.16 -18.38 13.25
C ALA A 15 -1.36 -18.47 13.47
N ARG A 16 -1.83 -19.62 14.00
CA ARG A 16 -3.24 -19.85 14.33
C ARG A 16 -3.77 -18.87 15.39
N TYR A 17 -2.96 -18.60 16.42
CA TYR A 17 -3.34 -17.63 17.45
C TYR A 17 -3.61 -16.25 16.83
N LEU A 18 -2.69 -15.73 16.02
CA LEU A 18 -2.84 -14.43 15.37
C LEU A 18 -4.04 -14.40 14.42
N VAL A 19 -4.17 -15.42 13.57
CA VAL A 19 -5.29 -15.53 12.62
C VAL A 19 -6.61 -15.64 13.34
N LYS A 20 -6.71 -16.40 14.43
CA LYS A 20 -7.92 -16.50 15.24
C LYS A 20 -8.37 -15.14 15.78
N GLN A 21 -7.45 -14.34 16.33
CA GLN A 21 -7.77 -13.00 16.83
C GLN A 21 -8.30 -12.10 15.71
N CYS A 22 -7.65 -12.10 14.55
CA CYS A 22 -8.03 -11.24 13.42
C CYS A 22 -9.32 -11.71 12.73
N ALA A 23 -9.46 -13.01 12.51
CA ALA A 23 -10.66 -13.56 11.87
C ALA A 23 -11.93 -13.35 12.74
N SER A 24 -11.79 -13.44 14.05
CA SER A 24 -12.91 -13.24 14.99
C SER A 24 -13.45 -11.80 15.05
N VAL A 25 -12.78 -10.83 14.42
CA VAL A 25 -13.28 -9.46 14.28
C VAL A 25 -14.51 -9.40 13.37
N SER A 26 -14.58 -10.27 12.36
CA SER A 26 -15.62 -10.24 11.32
C SER A 26 -16.31 -11.57 11.09
N HIS A 27 -15.78 -12.67 11.61
CA HIS A 27 -16.25 -14.04 11.36
C HIS A 27 -16.39 -14.84 12.65
N ASP A 28 -17.06 -15.98 12.58
CA ASP A 28 -17.37 -16.86 13.70
C ASP A 28 -17.32 -18.34 13.28
N GLY A 29 -17.27 -19.23 14.27
CA GLY A 29 -17.40 -20.68 14.12
C GLY A 29 -16.47 -21.30 13.09
N ILE A 30 -17.04 -22.07 12.15
CA ILE A 30 -16.27 -22.81 11.14
C ILE A 30 -15.45 -21.90 10.22
N ALA A 31 -15.82 -20.64 10.03
CA ALA A 31 -15.05 -19.71 9.22
C ALA A 31 -13.71 -19.39 9.89
N VAL A 32 -13.72 -19.15 11.19
CA VAL A 32 -12.49 -18.91 11.98
C VAL A 32 -11.61 -20.18 12.04
N GLU A 33 -12.23 -21.36 12.23
CA GLU A 33 -11.50 -22.64 12.26
C GLU A 33 -10.87 -22.96 10.88
N SER A 34 -11.56 -22.66 9.78
CA SER A 34 -11.03 -22.83 8.43
C SER A 34 -9.83 -21.90 8.15
N ALA A 35 -9.92 -20.63 8.57
CA ALA A 35 -8.80 -19.71 8.47
C ALA A 35 -7.59 -20.18 9.29
N CYS A 36 -7.83 -20.73 10.48
CA CYS A 36 -6.80 -21.30 11.34
C CYS A 36 -6.14 -22.57 10.73
N LEU A 37 -6.91 -23.39 10.01
CA LEU A 37 -6.40 -24.55 9.30
C LEU A 37 -5.43 -24.13 8.20
N ILE A 38 -5.84 -23.21 7.32
CA ILE A 38 -5.00 -22.70 6.24
C ILE A 38 -3.73 -22.04 6.82
N ALA A 39 -3.88 -21.23 7.87
CA ALA A 39 -2.73 -20.57 8.52
C ALA A 39 -1.69 -21.57 9.08
N ALA A 40 -2.13 -22.68 9.66
CA ALA A 40 -1.22 -23.72 10.12
C ALA A 40 -0.47 -24.39 8.96
N MET A 41 -1.18 -24.64 7.84
CA MET A 41 -0.56 -25.19 6.62
C MET A 41 0.47 -24.21 6.04
N GLU A 42 0.14 -22.92 5.91
CA GLU A 42 1.04 -21.90 5.37
C GLU A 42 2.30 -21.70 6.24
N ALA A 43 2.14 -21.62 7.57
CA ALA A 43 3.28 -21.51 8.47
C ALA A 43 4.24 -22.70 8.34
N MET A 44 3.70 -23.92 8.22
CA MET A 44 4.51 -25.13 8.08
C MET A 44 5.09 -25.33 6.69
N ALA A 45 4.48 -24.75 5.65
CA ALA A 45 4.97 -24.84 4.27
C ALA A 45 6.38 -24.25 4.06
N PHE A 46 6.87 -23.42 4.96
CA PHE A 46 8.27 -22.97 4.98
C PHE A 46 9.28 -24.11 5.27
N GLY A 47 8.84 -25.27 5.71
CA GLY A 47 9.72 -26.40 6.02
C GLY A 47 9.21 -27.76 5.57
N GLU A 48 7.94 -27.87 5.21
CA GLU A 48 7.32 -29.10 4.72
C GLU A 48 6.75 -28.88 3.33
N ARG A 49 7.08 -29.75 2.39
CA ARG A 49 6.58 -29.71 0.99
C ARG A 49 5.47 -30.72 0.72
N ASP A 50 5.36 -31.76 1.55
CA ASP A 50 4.31 -32.77 1.41
C ASP A 50 2.94 -32.18 1.77
N LEU A 51 2.09 -32.05 0.76
CA LEU A 51 0.76 -31.44 0.91
C LEU A 51 -0.13 -32.22 1.89
N TYR A 52 -0.07 -33.55 1.89
CA TYR A 52 -0.89 -34.37 2.79
C TYR A 52 -0.46 -34.17 4.26
N LYS A 53 0.83 -34.08 4.52
CA LYS A 53 1.34 -33.74 5.86
C LYS A 53 0.92 -32.33 6.28
N LEU A 54 0.94 -31.35 5.37
CA LEU A 54 0.47 -30.01 5.66
C LEU A 54 -1.03 -30.01 6.04
N ILE A 55 -1.86 -30.77 5.31
CA ILE A 55 -3.28 -30.91 5.64
C ILE A 55 -3.45 -31.61 6.99
N ASP A 56 -2.66 -32.65 7.29
CA ASP A 56 -2.69 -33.35 8.59
C ASP A 56 -2.30 -32.43 9.74
N ILE A 57 -1.29 -31.59 9.54
CA ILE A 57 -0.91 -30.55 10.53
C ILE A 57 -2.07 -29.57 10.72
N GLY A 58 -2.65 -29.02 9.66
CA GLY A 58 -3.76 -28.09 9.74
C GLY A 58 -4.97 -28.68 10.50
N THR A 59 -5.36 -29.90 10.17
CA THR A 59 -6.49 -30.63 10.79
C THR A 59 -6.19 -31.05 12.24
N GLY A 60 -4.94 -31.38 12.56
CA GLY A 60 -4.51 -31.81 13.89
C GLY A 60 -4.79 -30.78 15.00
N PHE A 61 -4.93 -29.53 14.64
CA PHE A 61 -5.28 -28.44 15.57
C PHE A 61 -6.78 -28.19 15.69
N SER A 62 -7.62 -28.69 14.77
CA SER A 62 -9.07 -28.42 14.80
C SER A 62 -9.83 -29.48 15.59
N LYS A 63 -10.83 -29.02 16.35
CA LYS A 63 -11.84 -29.89 17.01
C LYS A 63 -13.20 -29.79 16.35
N ASP A 64 -13.35 -28.99 15.30
CA ASP A 64 -14.63 -28.88 14.56
C ASP A 64 -14.82 -30.11 13.68
N THR A 65 -15.74 -30.99 14.10
CA THR A 65 -16.01 -32.24 13.41
C THR A 65 -16.60 -32.05 12.02
N ARG A 66 -17.24 -30.90 11.73
CA ARG A 66 -17.74 -30.56 10.40
C ARG A 66 -16.59 -30.25 9.47
N LEU A 67 -15.63 -29.44 9.93
CA LEU A 67 -14.41 -29.11 9.20
C LEU A 67 -13.63 -30.39 8.85
N LEU A 68 -13.39 -31.26 9.83
CA LEU A 68 -12.67 -32.52 9.63
C LEU A 68 -13.37 -33.42 8.59
N LYS A 69 -14.70 -33.53 8.66
CA LYS A 69 -15.49 -34.29 7.67
C LYS A 69 -15.35 -33.71 6.25
N ILE A 70 -15.31 -32.39 6.07
CA ILE A 70 -15.12 -31.76 4.77
C ILE A 70 -13.75 -32.17 4.21
N VAL A 71 -12.69 -32.03 5.00
CA VAL A 71 -11.32 -32.39 4.61
C VAL A 71 -11.24 -33.86 4.18
N ASP A 72 -11.77 -34.79 4.99
CA ASP A 72 -11.79 -36.22 4.70
C ASP A 72 -12.59 -36.53 3.45
N SER A 73 -13.74 -35.91 3.25
CA SER A 73 -14.59 -36.12 2.07
C SER A 73 -13.89 -35.65 0.79
N VAL A 74 -13.23 -34.49 0.81
CA VAL A 74 -12.46 -33.97 -0.32
C VAL A 74 -11.28 -34.88 -0.65
N ARG A 75 -10.53 -35.34 0.36
CA ARG A 75 -9.44 -36.30 0.18
C ARG A 75 -9.93 -37.57 -0.50
N ASN A 76 -10.98 -38.19 0.03
CA ASN A 76 -11.55 -39.42 -0.51
C ASN A 76 -12.02 -39.26 -1.95
N GLU A 77 -12.62 -38.11 -2.31
CA GLU A 77 -13.09 -37.90 -3.67
C GLU A 77 -11.94 -37.69 -4.65
N THR A 78 -10.93 -36.91 -4.28
CA THR A 78 -9.73 -36.68 -5.10
C THR A 78 -8.82 -37.92 -5.22
N GLU A 79 -8.99 -38.92 -4.37
CA GLU A 79 -8.35 -40.24 -4.52
C GLU A 79 -9.06 -41.13 -5.56
N LYS A 80 -10.41 -41.05 -5.65
CA LYS A 80 -11.20 -41.82 -6.61
C LYS A 80 -10.99 -41.40 -8.06
N THR A 81 -10.81 -40.09 -8.28
CA THR A 81 -10.61 -39.53 -9.62
C THR A 81 -9.65 -38.38 -9.63
N LYS A 82 -8.86 -38.27 -10.70
CA LYS A 82 -7.97 -37.11 -10.94
C LYS A 82 -8.57 -36.15 -11.97
N ASP A 83 -9.75 -36.42 -12.51
CA ASP A 83 -10.46 -35.47 -13.35
C ASP A 83 -11.09 -34.37 -12.51
N PHE A 84 -10.56 -33.16 -12.64
CA PHE A 84 -11.01 -32.02 -11.83
C PHE A 84 -12.47 -31.62 -12.13
N ARG A 85 -12.99 -31.92 -13.34
CA ARG A 85 -14.39 -31.60 -13.66
C ARG A 85 -15.34 -32.53 -12.90
N THR A 86 -15.03 -33.81 -12.85
CA THR A 86 -15.78 -34.78 -12.03
C THR A 86 -15.75 -34.37 -10.53
N VAL A 87 -14.60 -33.98 -10.03
CA VAL A 87 -14.49 -33.49 -8.63
C VAL A 87 -15.28 -32.20 -8.45
N ARG A 88 -15.25 -31.28 -9.44
CA ARG A 88 -16.03 -30.04 -9.39
C ARG A 88 -17.53 -30.27 -9.37
N ASP A 89 -18.00 -31.21 -10.17
CA ASP A 89 -19.43 -31.62 -10.18
C ASP A 89 -19.83 -32.22 -8.84
N TRP A 90 -18.98 -33.07 -8.25
CA TRP A 90 -19.19 -33.61 -6.91
C TRP A 90 -19.20 -32.50 -5.84
N LEU A 91 -18.32 -31.48 -5.93
CA LEU A 91 -18.35 -30.32 -5.05
C LEU A 91 -19.67 -29.54 -5.18
N GLU A 92 -20.18 -29.38 -6.44
CA GLU A 92 -21.46 -28.72 -6.68
C GLU A 92 -22.62 -29.45 -6.00
N GLU A 93 -22.63 -30.78 -6.04
CA GLU A 93 -23.67 -31.61 -5.45
C GLU A 93 -23.63 -31.68 -3.94
N ASN A 94 -22.45 -31.50 -3.31
CA ASN A 94 -22.28 -31.70 -1.86
C ASN A 94 -21.97 -30.42 -1.07
N TYR A 95 -21.33 -29.42 -1.69
CA TYR A 95 -20.78 -28.26 -0.98
C TYR A 95 -21.07 -26.91 -1.66
N SER A 96 -21.98 -26.84 -2.64
CA SER A 96 -22.25 -25.59 -3.35
C SER A 96 -22.95 -24.52 -2.48
N TYR A 97 -22.98 -23.29 -2.99
CA TYR A 97 -23.76 -22.19 -2.43
C TYR A 97 -25.27 -22.45 -2.37
N ARG A 98 -25.74 -23.50 -3.04
CA ARG A 98 -27.12 -24.01 -2.92
C ARG A 98 -27.39 -24.55 -1.52
N PHE A 99 -26.41 -25.21 -0.89
CA PHE A 99 -26.50 -25.77 0.47
C PHE A 99 -25.93 -24.83 1.53
N PHE A 100 -24.99 -24.00 1.14
CA PHE A 100 -24.31 -23.02 1.98
C PHE A 100 -24.49 -21.63 1.36
N PRO A 101 -25.69 -21.03 1.52
CA PRO A 101 -26.04 -19.80 0.84
C PRO A 101 -25.21 -18.60 1.30
N GLY A 102 -24.99 -17.67 0.40
CA GLY A 102 -24.23 -16.46 0.57
C GLY A 102 -23.12 -16.33 -0.46
N ASN A 103 -22.64 -15.12 -0.64
CA ASN A 103 -21.46 -14.89 -1.46
C ASN A 103 -20.23 -15.30 -0.66
N CYS A 104 -19.32 -16.06 -1.24
CA CYS A 104 -18.02 -16.40 -0.64
C CYS A 104 -18.14 -17.22 0.67
N HIS A 105 -19.11 -18.13 0.80
CA HIS A 105 -19.24 -18.96 2.00
C HIS A 105 -18.01 -19.89 2.16
N VAL A 106 -17.46 -19.93 3.39
CA VAL A 106 -16.18 -20.62 3.67
C VAL A 106 -16.17 -22.12 3.35
N ILE A 107 -17.30 -22.83 3.48
CA ILE A 107 -17.36 -24.29 3.24
C ILE A 107 -17.14 -24.64 1.77
N PRO A 108 -17.87 -24.08 0.79
CA PRO A 108 -17.55 -24.25 -0.63
C PRO A 108 -16.11 -23.86 -0.96
N ASN A 109 -15.67 -22.71 -0.45
CA ASN A 109 -14.35 -22.17 -0.73
C ASN A 109 -13.23 -23.07 -0.22
N LEU A 110 -13.26 -23.49 1.04
CA LEU A 110 -12.26 -24.40 1.61
C LEU A 110 -12.22 -25.76 0.86
N ALA A 111 -13.41 -26.33 0.56
CA ALA A 111 -13.47 -27.60 -0.15
C ALA A 111 -12.84 -27.49 -1.54
N LEU A 112 -13.08 -26.39 -2.26
CA LEU A 112 -12.48 -26.14 -3.56
C LEU A 112 -10.98 -25.89 -3.49
N ILE A 113 -10.50 -25.10 -2.51
CA ILE A 113 -9.07 -24.86 -2.30
C ILE A 113 -8.34 -26.19 -2.07
N LEU A 114 -8.83 -27.03 -1.15
CA LEU A 114 -8.22 -28.33 -0.84
C LEU A 114 -8.23 -29.27 -2.05
N ALA A 115 -9.36 -29.37 -2.76
CA ALA A 115 -9.45 -30.19 -3.97
C ALA A 115 -8.45 -29.71 -5.04
N SER A 116 -8.36 -28.41 -5.26
CA SER A 116 -7.45 -27.82 -6.25
C SER A 116 -5.97 -28.03 -5.89
N LEU A 117 -5.61 -27.95 -4.61
CA LEU A 117 -4.27 -28.25 -4.12
C LEU A 117 -3.90 -29.71 -4.35
N ILE A 118 -4.80 -30.66 -3.98
CA ILE A 118 -4.55 -32.10 -4.11
C ILE A 118 -4.46 -32.52 -5.58
N LEU A 119 -5.36 -32.04 -6.43
CA LEU A 119 -5.38 -32.36 -7.86
C LEU A 119 -4.23 -31.71 -8.62
N GLY A 120 -3.86 -30.48 -8.26
CA GLY A 120 -2.73 -29.77 -8.88
C GLY A 120 -1.36 -30.27 -8.44
N GLY A 121 -1.28 -30.91 -7.27
CA GLY A 121 -0.04 -31.51 -6.77
C GLY A 121 1.10 -30.49 -6.63
N ASP A 122 2.24 -30.78 -7.24
CA ASP A 122 3.42 -29.91 -7.21
C ASP A 122 3.50 -28.94 -8.39
N SER A 123 2.43 -28.79 -9.17
CA SER A 123 2.35 -27.76 -10.20
C SER A 123 1.58 -26.54 -9.71
N PHE A 124 2.28 -25.42 -9.55
CA PHE A 124 1.65 -24.13 -9.22
C PHE A 124 0.57 -23.76 -10.25
N ARG A 125 0.93 -23.85 -11.54
CA ARG A 125 0.02 -23.55 -12.65
C ARG A 125 -1.23 -24.41 -12.63
N GLU A 126 -1.09 -25.72 -12.47
CA GLU A 126 -2.23 -26.64 -12.55
C GLU A 126 -3.19 -26.43 -11.36
N ALA A 127 -2.66 -26.26 -10.15
CA ALA A 127 -3.47 -25.96 -8.98
C ALA A 127 -4.26 -24.64 -9.16
N MET A 128 -3.60 -23.58 -9.63
CA MET A 128 -4.25 -22.29 -9.94
C MET A 128 -5.29 -22.43 -11.04
N ARG A 129 -4.97 -23.16 -12.12
CA ARG A 129 -5.90 -23.40 -13.22
C ARG A 129 -7.18 -24.10 -12.76
N ILE A 130 -7.06 -25.17 -11.97
CA ILE A 130 -8.20 -25.91 -11.42
C ILE A 130 -9.04 -24.97 -10.53
N CYS A 131 -8.40 -24.26 -9.60
CA CYS A 131 -9.08 -23.40 -8.65
C CYS A 131 -9.89 -22.30 -9.35
N VAL A 132 -9.22 -21.52 -10.21
CA VAL A 132 -9.83 -20.35 -10.86
C VAL A 132 -10.87 -20.75 -11.92
N SER A 133 -10.63 -21.83 -12.70
CA SER A 133 -11.60 -22.28 -13.71
C SER A 133 -12.83 -23.01 -13.13
N SER A 134 -12.79 -23.36 -11.84
CA SER A 134 -13.92 -23.99 -11.15
C SER A 134 -15.05 -23.02 -10.79
N GLY A 135 -14.84 -21.72 -10.91
CA GLY A 135 -15.83 -20.70 -10.57
C GLY A 135 -15.93 -20.46 -9.05
N TRP A 136 -17.10 -20.05 -8.60
CA TRP A 136 -17.36 -19.58 -7.24
C TRP A 136 -16.52 -18.33 -6.90
N ASP A 137 -15.85 -18.31 -5.74
CA ASP A 137 -15.03 -17.21 -5.25
C ASP A 137 -13.59 -17.33 -5.79
N THR A 138 -13.38 -16.99 -7.05
CA THR A 138 -12.14 -17.27 -7.76
C THR A 138 -10.94 -16.47 -7.28
N ASP A 139 -11.14 -15.23 -6.82
CA ASP A 139 -10.11 -14.33 -6.33
C ASP A 139 -9.64 -14.75 -4.93
N CYS A 140 -10.54 -14.92 -3.94
CA CYS A 140 -10.16 -15.35 -2.61
C CYS A 140 -9.57 -16.76 -2.60
N ASN A 141 -10.19 -17.70 -3.31
CA ASN A 141 -9.70 -19.07 -3.39
C ASN A 141 -8.33 -19.15 -4.07
N GLY A 142 -8.19 -18.42 -5.20
CA GLY A 142 -6.90 -18.30 -5.89
C GLY A 142 -5.81 -17.63 -5.04
N ALA A 143 -6.16 -16.63 -4.24
CA ALA A 143 -5.22 -15.96 -3.34
C ALA A 143 -4.69 -16.92 -2.26
N ASN A 144 -5.56 -17.60 -1.51
CA ASN A 144 -5.13 -18.55 -0.47
C ASN A 144 -4.33 -19.73 -1.07
N LEU A 145 -4.81 -20.32 -2.16
CA LEU A 145 -4.08 -21.38 -2.84
C LEU A 145 -2.72 -20.92 -3.35
N GLY A 146 -2.69 -19.74 -3.97
CA GLY A 146 -1.47 -19.14 -4.50
C GLY A 146 -0.46 -18.83 -3.42
N CYS A 147 -0.90 -18.31 -2.26
CA CYS A 147 -0.04 -18.08 -1.11
C CYS A 147 0.58 -19.39 -0.59
N LEU A 148 -0.25 -20.39 -0.27
CA LEU A 148 0.24 -21.67 0.23
C LEU A 148 1.20 -22.35 -0.75
N ASN A 149 0.85 -22.45 -2.03
CA ASN A 149 1.71 -23.07 -3.04
C ASN A 149 2.95 -22.23 -3.35
N GLY A 150 2.85 -20.90 -3.29
CA GLY A 150 4.00 -20.02 -3.45
C GLY A 150 5.05 -20.23 -2.35
N ILE A 151 4.63 -20.39 -1.09
CA ILE A 151 5.51 -20.73 0.03
C ILE A 151 6.07 -22.15 -0.15
N ARG A 152 5.21 -23.13 -0.43
CA ARG A 152 5.54 -24.56 -0.51
C ARG A 152 6.50 -24.87 -1.67
N LEU A 153 6.22 -24.35 -2.85
CA LEU A 153 6.95 -24.67 -4.09
C LEU A 153 8.09 -23.70 -4.40
N GLY A 154 8.01 -22.50 -3.85
CA GLY A 154 8.98 -21.43 -4.10
C GLY A 154 8.66 -20.60 -5.34
N ILE A 155 9.36 -19.47 -5.46
CA ILE A 155 9.05 -18.42 -6.44
C ILE A 155 9.27 -18.87 -7.90
N ASP A 156 10.17 -19.80 -8.14
CA ASP A 156 10.48 -20.29 -9.50
C ASP A 156 9.29 -21.05 -10.10
N SER A 157 8.51 -21.75 -9.28
CA SER A 157 7.30 -22.47 -9.71
C SER A 157 6.25 -21.59 -10.40
N MET A 158 6.28 -20.29 -10.13
CA MET A 158 5.38 -19.30 -10.74
C MET A 158 5.75 -18.98 -12.20
N ARG A 159 6.86 -19.49 -12.72
CA ARG A 159 7.35 -19.21 -14.07
C ARG A 159 7.65 -20.48 -14.90
N GLU A 160 7.52 -21.68 -14.34
CA GLU A 160 7.90 -22.91 -15.04
C GLU A 160 7.16 -23.10 -16.36
N ASP A 161 5.84 -23.12 -16.32
CA ASP A 161 4.98 -23.37 -17.46
C ASP A 161 4.17 -22.15 -17.91
N PHE A 162 4.03 -21.17 -17.03
CA PHE A 162 3.25 -19.97 -17.25
C PHE A 162 3.79 -18.84 -16.39
N ASP A 163 3.97 -17.66 -16.98
CA ASP A 163 4.51 -16.50 -16.25
C ASP A 163 3.38 -15.75 -15.53
N PHE A 164 3.21 -16.03 -14.24
CA PHE A 164 2.26 -15.34 -13.37
C PHE A 164 2.80 -13.98 -12.86
N ARG A 165 4.11 -13.70 -12.95
CA ARG A 165 4.73 -12.51 -12.36
C ARG A 165 4.80 -11.32 -13.30
N THR A 166 5.22 -11.52 -14.55
CA THR A 166 5.44 -10.42 -15.50
C THR A 166 4.18 -9.57 -15.73
N PRO A 167 2.95 -10.13 -15.87
CA PRO A 167 1.76 -9.31 -16.08
C PRO A 167 1.44 -8.33 -14.95
N VAL A 168 1.80 -8.69 -13.71
CA VAL A 168 1.55 -7.84 -12.52
C VAL A 168 2.76 -7.00 -12.12
N ALA A 169 3.96 -7.34 -12.66
CA ALA A 169 5.23 -6.66 -12.37
C ALA A 169 5.51 -6.52 -10.85
N ASP A 170 5.16 -7.51 -10.05
CA ASP A 170 5.21 -7.52 -8.57
C ASP A 170 4.30 -6.50 -7.88
N ARG A 171 3.57 -5.67 -8.63
CA ARG A 171 2.73 -4.59 -8.09
C ARG A 171 1.39 -5.11 -7.63
N PHE A 172 0.88 -4.54 -6.56
CA PHE A 172 -0.50 -4.68 -6.15
C PHE A 172 -1.00 -3.46 -5.38
N TYR A 173 -2.31 -3.36 -5.24
CA TYR A 173 -2.99 -2.27 -4.56
C TYR A 173 -3.58 -2.77 -3.24
N ASN A 174 -3.39 -1.99 -2.17
CA ASN A 174 -4.01 -2.21 -0.88
C ASN A 174 -4.97 -1.06 -0.57
N ILE A 175 -6.21 -1.38 -0.26
CA ILE A 175 -7.08 -0.42 0.43
C ILE A 175 -6.56 -0.34 1.86
N SER A 176 -5.99 0.79 2.22
CA SER A 176 -5.33 0.97 3.51
C SER A 176 -5.79 2.26 4.17
N ALA A 177 -6.17 2.17 5.46
CA ALA A 177 -6.39 3.34 6.29
C ALA A 177 -5.12 4.20 6.49
N ASN A 178 -3.95 3.67 6.17
CA ASN A 178 -2.70 4.40 6.03
C ASN A 178 -2.53 4.84 4.57
N GLY A 179 -3.16 5.90 4.14
CA GLY A 179 -3.29 6.36 2.77
C GLY A 179 -2.09 6.15 1.84
N GLY A 180 -0.88 6.44 2.29
CA GLY A 180 0.37 6.25 1.54
C GLY A 180 0.83 4.79 1.35
N GLY A 181 0.02 3.81 1.73
CA GLY A 181 0.28 2.37 1.54
C GLY A 181 -0.53 1.73 0.41
N CYS A 182 -1.36 2.49 -0.32
CA CYS A 182 -2.27 1.95 -1.32
C CYS A 182 -1.55 1.32 -2.52
N VAL A 183 -0.55 1.98 -3.08
CA VAL A 183 0.29 1.43 -4.15
C VAL A 183 1.53 0.80 -3.53
N THR A 184 1.68 -0.51 -3.71
CA THR A 184 2.74 -1.31 -3.11
C THR A 184 3.26 -2.38 -4.07
N ASP A 185 4.22 -3.15 -3.62
CA ASP A 185 4.81 -4.24 -4.37
C ASP A 185 5.22 -5.42 -3.46
N ALA A 186 5.45 -6.57 -4.06
CA ALA A 186 5.77 -7.80 -3.33
C ALA A 186 7.03 -7.69 -2.46
N VAL A 187 8.04 -6.91 -2.87
CA VAL A 187 9.26 -6.71 -2.07
C VAL A 187 8.95 -5.94 -0.80
N ARG A 188 8.24 -4.82 -0.92
CA ARG A 188 7.87 -3.98 0.23
C ARG A 188 6.98 -4.73 1.24
N GLU A 189 6.01 -5.50 0.75
CA GLU A 189 5.14 -6.27 1.64
C GLU A 189 5.90 -7.42 2.31
N THR A 190 6.85 -8.05 1.60
CA THR A 190 7.77 -9.03 2.21
C THR A 190 8.61 -8.37 3.30
N GLU A 191 9.16 -7.18 3.08
CA GLU A 191 9.91 -6.43 4.11
C GLU A 191 9.04 -6.06 5.32
N ARG A 192 7.77 -5.71 5.10
CA ARG A 192 6.81 -5.47 6.19
C ARG A 192 6.56 -6.72 7.02
N ILE A 193 6.41 -7.87 6.35
CA ILE A 193 6.25 -9.18 7.00
C ILE A 193 7.51 -9.52 7.83
N LEU A 194 8.70 -9.39 7.25
CA LEU A 194 9.97 -9.65 7.96
C LEU A 194 10.14 -8.73 9.19
N LYS A 195 9.83 -7.45 9.05
CA LYS A 195 9.84 -6.50 10.18
C LYS A 195 8.88 -6.89 11.30
N GLN A 196 7.71 -7.46 10.98
CA GLN A 196 6.79 -7.96 11.99
C GLN A 196 7.26 -9.28 12.59
N HIS A 197 7.87 -10.18 11.80
CA HIS A 197 8.53 -11.37 12.30
C HIS A 197 9.56 -11.01 13.38
N ASP A 198 10.48 -10.08 13.07
CA ASP A 198 11.48 -9.62 14.03
C ASP A 198 10.86 -9.12 15.35
N ARG A 199 9.75 -8.39 15.26
CA ARG A 199 9.02 -7.93 16.44
C ARG A 199 8.37 -9.05 17.25
N ILE A 200 7.84 -10.08 16.57
CA ILE A 200 7.17 -11.22 17.23
C ILE A 200 8.20 -12.09 17.97
N TYR A 201 9.36 -12.29 17.36
CA TYR A 201 10.39 -13.21 17.89
C TYR A 201 11.58 -12.50 18.54
N ASN A 202 11.53 -11.16 18.66
CA ASN A 202 12.63 -10.31 19.16
C ASN A 202 13.94 -10.51 18.38
N ASP A 203 13.82 -10.76 17.09
CA ASP A 203 14.95 -10.81 16.16
C ASP A 203 15.31 -9.39 15.68
N THR A 204 16.53 -9.15 15.26
CA THR A 204 17.04 -7.87 14.78
C THR A 204 17.76 -8.00 13.44
N THR A 205 17.48 -9.05 12.70
CA THR A 205 18.16 -9.34 11.44
C THR A 205 17.66 -8.46 10.28
N TRP A 206 16.42 -7.96 10.36
CA TRP A 206 15.87 -7.11 9.33
C TRP A 206 16.55 -5.73 9.28
N GLN A 207 16.94 -5.31 8.08
CA GLN A 207 17.46 -3.97 7.82
C GLN A 207 16.58 -3.27 6.79
N LYS A 208 16.40 -1.94 6.95
CA LYS A 208 15.65 -1.14 5.99
C LYS A 208 16.43 -1.06 4.67
N ASN A 209 15.83 -1.51 3.59
CA ASN A 209 16.34 -1.34 2.23
C ASN A 209 15.82 -0.02 1.61
N PRO A 210 16.46 0.48 0.53
CA PRO A 210 15.88 1.50 -0.33
C PRO A 210 14.47 1.13 -0.77
N ARG A 211 13.62 2.12 -1.03
CA ARG A 211 12.23 1.91 -1.42
C ARG A 211 12.08 0.98 -2.62
N PHE A 212 12.90 1.18 -3.64
CA PHE A 212 13.07 0.27 -4.76
C PHE A 212 14.51 -0.24 -4.74
N SER A 213 14.72 -1.41 -4.20
CA SER A 213 16.03 -2.05 -4.03
C SER A 213 16.26 -3.21 -5.00
N PHE A 214 15.17 -3.73 -5.59
CA PHE A 214 15.18 -4.91 -6.46
C PHE A 214 15.87 -6.12 -5.80
N SER A 215 15.82 -6.20 -4.48
CA SER A 215 16.63 -7.14 -3.68
C SER A 215 16.12 -8.58 -3.71
N MET A 216 14.85 -8.80 -4.04
CA MET A 216 14.28 -10.14 -4.10
C MET A 216 14.48 -10.78 -5.49
N PRO A 217 14.61 -12.12 -5.59
CA PRO A 217 14.89 -12.80 -6.86
C PRO A 217 13.89 -12.45 -7.97
N GLY A 218 14.39 -11.92 -9.08
CA GLY A 218 13.60 -11.54 -10.26
C GLY A 218 12.62 -10.39 -10.03
N SER A 219 12.70 -9.66 -8.91
CA SER A 219 11.77 -8.56 -8.61
C SER A 219 11.98 -7.35 -9.51
N VAL A 220 10.88 -6.75 -9.95
CA VAL A 220 10.87 -5.51 -10.75
C VAL A 220 10.12 -4.38 -10.06
N GLN A 221 9.46 -4.63 -8.93
CA GLN A 221 8.78 -3.66 -8.07
C GLN A 221 7.88 -2.67 -8.82
N GLY A 222 7.07 -3.18 -9.74
CA GLY A 222 6.14 -2.39 -10.53
C GLY A 222 6.77 -1.61 -11.69
N PHE A 223 8.09 -1.72 -11.90
CA PHE A 223 8.72 -1.08 -13.04
C PHE A 223 8.40 -1.80 -14.35
N GLU A 224 8.07 -1.01 -15.33
CA GLU A 224 7.77 -1.44 -16.70
C GLU A 224 8.32 -0.43 -17.71
N TRP A 225 8.36 -0.82 -19.00
CA TRP A 225 8.67 0.12 -20.06
C TRP A 225 7.62 1.23 -20.08
N ASP A 226 8.07 2.47 -20.02
CA ASP A 226 7.14 3.59 -19.96
C ASP A 226 6.41 3.77 -21.29
N ARG A 227 5.10 3.86 -21.24
CA ARG A 227 4.21 3.95 -22.42
C ARG A 227 4.41 5.21 -23.26
N ASN A 228 4.99 6.25 -22.68
CA ASN A 228 5.29 7.50 -23.37
C ASN A 228 6.53 7.40 -24.29
N TRP A 229 7.25 6.28 -24.26
CA TRP A 229 8.36 5.97 -25.14
C TRP A 229 8.06 4.79 -26.04
N LYS A 230 8.92 4.56 -27.03
CA LYS A 230 8.77 3.41 -27.91
C LYS A 230 8.76 2.12 -27.11
N GLN A 231 7.71 1.34 -27.26
CA GLN A 231 7.55 0.10 -26.54
C GLN A 231 8.60 -0.93 -26.93
N GLN A 232 9.16 -1.59 -25.93
CA GLN A 232 10.13 -2.67 -26.11
C GLN A 232 9.41 -4.02 -26.12
N LYS A 233 9.89 -4.95 -26.94
CA LYS A 233 9.30 -6.29 -27.04
C LYS A 233 9.61 -7.19 -25.85
N ASN A 234 10.78 -6.97 -25.23
CA ASN A 234 11.24 -7.78 -24.11
C ASN A 234 10.73 -7.19 -22.78
N ARG A 235 10.43 -8.05 -21.81
CA ARG A 235 10.14 -7.63 -20.45
C ARG A 235 11.37 -7.01 -19.77
N ILE A 236 11.14 -6.18 -18.78
CA ILE A 236 12.19 -5.72 -17.87
C ILE A 236 12.65 -6.90 -17.02
N ARG A 237 13.94 -6.98 -16.75
CA ARG A 237 14.56 -8.05 -15.98
C ARG A 237 15.32 -7.49 -14.79
N ASN A 238 15.39 -8.29 -13.72
CA ASN A 238 16.34 -8.05 -12.65
C ASN A 238 17.67 -8.73 -12.99
N GLN A 239 18.79 -8.11 -12.62
CA GLN A 239 20.12 -8.64 -12.84
C GLN A 239 20.33 -10.01 -12.17
N ASN A 240 19.71 -10.27 -11.01
CA ASN A 240 19.81 -11.53 -10.27
C ASN A 240 19.15 -12.74 -10.97
N GLU A 241 18.42 -12.55 -12.05
CA GLU A 241 17.96 -13.65 -12.90
C GLU A 241 19.11 -14.31 -13.68
N SER A 242 20.21 -13.58 -13.90
CA SER A 242 21.36 -14.05 -14.66
C SER A 242 22.64 -14.14 -13.83
N ILE A 243 22.78 -13.28 -12.82
CA ILE A 243 23.96 -13.19 -11.96
C ILE A 243 23.48 -13.29 -10.50
N PRO A 244 23.66 -14.44 -9.82
CA PRO A 244 23.25 -14.62 -8.44
C PRO A 244 23.82 -13.53 -7.52
N PHE A 245 22.99 -13.03 -6.58
CA PHE A 245 23.31 -11.98 -5.61
C PHE A 245 23.55 -10.58 -6.16
N GLU A 246 23.42 -10.36 -7.48
CA GLU A 246 23.45 -9.04 -8.10
C GLU A 246 22.03 -8.51 -8.30
N ASN A 247 21.71 -7.36 -7.70
CA ASN A 247 20.38 -6.75 -7.77
C ASN A 247 20.37 -5.53 -8.70
N GLY A 248 19.23 -5.29 -9.31
CA GLY A 248 18.98 -4.09 -10.12
C GLY A 248 18.23 -4.40 -11.41
N LEU A 249 17.51 -3.42 -11.92
CA LEU A 249 16.81 -3.53 -13.20
C LEU A 249 17.76 -3.32 -14.36
N VAL A 250 17.79 -4.26 -15.28
CA VAL A 250 18.61 -4.21 -16.49
C VAL A 250 17.84 -3.49 -17.59
N ILE A 251 18.39 -2.36 -18.04
CA ILE A 251 17.88 -1.54 -19.14
C ILE A 251 18.90 -1.60 -20.28
N PRO A 252 18.70 -2.44 -21.32
CA PRO A 252 19.55 -2.47 -22.49
C PRO A 252 19.50 -1.11 -23.22
N VAL A 253 20.63 -0.52 -23.51
CA VAL A 253 20.74 0.80 -24.14
C VAL A 253 21.51 0.76 -25.44
N ASN A 254 21.22 1.69 -26.34
CA ASN A 254 21.97 1.95 -27.56
C ASN A 254 22.05 3.47 -27.82
N GLU A 255 22.91 3.89 -28.75
CA GLU A 255 23.08 5.31 -29.10
C GLU A 255 21.93 5.92 -29.90
N LYS A 256 21.05 5.10 -30.50
CA LYS A 256 20.01 5.53 -31.45
C LYS A 256 18.70 5.86 -30.81
N GLU A 257 18.45 5.35 -29.61
CA GLU A 257 17.12 5.38 -28.98
C GLU A 257 17.22 5.61 -27.47
N GLU A 258 16.55 6.64 -27.00
CA GLU A 258 16.33 6.84 -25.56
C GLU A 258 15.21 5.89 -25.10
N LYS A 259 15.45 5.13 -24.05
CA LYS A 259 14.49 4.23 -23.42
C LYS A 259 14.10 4.77 -22.05
N ALA A 260 12.93 4.41 -21.59
CA ALA A 260 12.44 4.82 -20.27
C ALA A 260 11.77 3.67 -19.55
N VAL A 261 12.01 3.62 -18.23
CA VAL A 261 11.32 2.74 -17.30
C VAL A 261 10.70 3.54 -16.17
N SER A 262 9.52 3.16 -15.73
CA SER A 262 8.84 3.83 -14.61
C SER A 262 7.98 2.87 -13.80
N THR A 263 7.63 3.29 -12.59
CA THR A 263 6.66 2.61 -11.72
C THR A 263 5.65 3.61 -11.17
N LEU A 264 4.50 3.12 -10.74
CA LEU A 264 3.46 3.94 -10.13
C LEU A 264 3.85 4.39 -8.73
N THR A 265 3.57 5.64 -8.43
CA THR A 265 3.63 6.24 -7.08
C THR A 265 2.24 6.58 -6.53
N MET A 266 1.26 6.58 -7.41
CA MET A 266 -0.17 6.66 -7.16
C MET A 266 -0.86 5.72 -8.14
N TRP A 267 -2.01 5.16 -7.80
CA TRP A 267 -2.78 4.30 -8.70
C TRP A 267 -3.23 5.05 -9.97
N ASP A 268 -3.42 4.31 -11.06
CA ASP A 268 -3.80 4.88 -12.36
C ASP A 268 -5.32 5.14 -12.42
N ILE A 269 -5.72 6.20 -13.11
CA ILE A 269 -7.14 6.49 -13.36
C ILE A 269 -7.83 5.33 -14.08
N ALA A 270 -7.12 4.60 -14.93
CA ALA A 270 -7.62 3.41 -15.61
C ALA A 270 -7.96 2.25 -14.66
N ASP A 271 -7.34 2.21 -13.48
CA ASP A 271 -7.57 1.16 -12.47
C ASP A 271 -8.84 1.39 -11.65
N ILE A 272 -9.49 2.56 -11.80
CA ILE A 272 -10.73 2.91 -11.07
C ILE A 272 -11.99 2.33 -11.71
N SER A 273 -11.94 1.89 -12.93
CA SER A 273 -13.11 1.51 -13.74
C SER A 273 -13.81 0.21 -13.31
N GLY A 274 -13.27 -0.51 -12.34
CA GLY A 274 -13.89 -1.70 -11.76
C GLY A 274 -14.77 -1.38 -10.56
N GLY A 275 -15.76 -2.05 -10.16
CA GLY A 275 -16.69 -1.77 -9.07
C GLY A 275 -16.07 -1.48 -7.67
N TYR A 276 -14.76 -1.59 -7.53
CA TYR A 276 -14.01 -1.24 -6.32
C TYR A 276 -13.38 0.14 -6.47
N GLN A 277 -13.68 1.04 -5.54
CA GLN A 277 -13.03 2.34 -5.49
C GLN A 277 -11.69 2.23 -4.78
N LEU A 278 -10.60 2.57 -5.47
CA LEU A 278 -9.31 2.75 -4.87
C LEU A 278 -9.22 4.16 -4.27
N ILE A 279 -8.80 4.22 -3.01
CA ILE A 279 -8.56 5.48 -2.29
C ILE A 279 -7.18 5.35 -1.67
N GLY A 280 -6.31 6.33 -1.92
CA GLY A 280 -4.98 6.31 -1.33
C GLY A 280 -4.09 7.43 -1.82
N SER A 281 -3.25 7.88 -0.90
CA SER A 281 -2.31 8.96 -1.15
C SER A 281 -1.14 8.51 -2.01
N PRO A 282 -0.55 9.40 -2.81
CA PRO A 282 0.74 9.16 -3.45
C PRO A 282 1.81 8.81 -2.41
N ILE A 283 2.80 8.04 -2.84
CA ILE A 283 3.97 7.73 -2.01
C ILE A 283 5.13 8.71 -2.23
N LEU A 284 5.01 9.61 -3.22
CA LEU A 284 6.01 10.60 -3.61
C LEU A 284 5.34 11.94 -3.92
N TYR A 285 5.98 13.02 -3.52
CA TYR A 285 5.47 14.38 -3.66
C TYR A 285 6.51 15.32 -4.26
N SER A 286 6.07 16.43 -4.85
CA SER A 286 6.98 17.51 -5.28
C SER A 286 7.83 18.01 -4.12
N THR A 287 8.99 18.55 -4.42
CA THR A 287 10.02 19.05 -3.48
C THR A 287 10.72 17.99 -2.62
N GLN A 288 10.31 16.72 -2.66
CA GLN A 288 11.13 15.65 -2.08
C GLN A 288 12.39 15.42 -2.91
N THR A 289 13.46 14.99 -2.25
CA THR A 289 14.74 14.64 -2.89
C THR A 289 14.82 13.13 -3.04
N VAL A 290 15.05 12.67 -4.27
CA VAL A 290 15.15 11.26 -4.63
C VAL A 290 16.59 10.91 -4.95
N GLU A 291 17.10 9.85 -4.34
CA GLU A 291 18.39 9.24 -4.67
C GLU A 291 18.20 8.15 -5.71
N TYR A 292 19.05 8.18 -6.74
CA TYR A 292 19.18 7.13 -7.74
C TYR A 292 20.58 6.53 -7.66
N VAL A 293 20.66 5.20 -7.62
CA VAL A 293 21.92 4.45 -7.76
C VAL A 293 21.87 3.65 -9.04
N CYS A 294 22.78 3.96 -9.96
CA CYS A 294 22.86 3.36 -11.29
C CYS A 294 24.26 2.80 -11.56
N GLU A 295 24.34 1.79 -12.42
CA GLU A 295 25.60 1.24 -12.93
C GLU A 295 25.53 1.08 -14.44
N ALA A 296 26.46 1.70 -15.13
CA ALA A 296 26.60 1.58 -16.60
C ALA A 296 27.60 0.49 -16.95
N LEU A 297 27.19 -0.46 -17.79
CA LEU A 297 27.99 -1.59 -18.24
C LEU A 297 28.26 -1.47 -19.75
N ASN A 298 29.52 -1.69 -20.14
CA ASN A 298 30.02 -1.71 -21.52
C ASN A 298 30.02 -0.37 -22.28
N THR A 299 29.41 0.68 -21.75
CA THR A 299 29.42 2.03 -22.34
C THR A 299 29.12 3.08 -21.28
N SER A 300 29.34 4.36 -21.59
CA SER A 300 28.74 5.44 -20.78
C SER A 300 27.28 5.63 -21.15
N VAL A 301 26.44 5.88 -20.16
CA VAL A 301 25.01 6.02 -20.35
C VAL A 301 24.54 7.40 -19.92
N LEU A 302 23.86 8.10 -20.82
CA LEU A 302 23.10 9.30 -20.48
C LEU A 302 21.80 8.90 -19.80
N VAL A 303 21.57 9.41 -18.60
CA VAL A 303 20.35 9.17 -17.81
C VAL A 303 19.65 10.48 -17.51
N ARG A 304 18.32 10.40 -17.34
CA ARG A 304 17.51 11.53 -16.95
C ARG A 304 16.36 11.07 -16.06
N PRO A 305 16.32 11.45 -14.77
CA PRO A 305 15.18 11.14 -13.91
C PRO A 305 13.95 11.93 -14.34
N TYR A 306 12.76 11.40 -14.11
CA TYR A 306 11.51 12.10 -14.38
C TYR A 306 10.38 11.63 -13.47
N VAL A 307 9.35 12.46 -13.36
CA VAL A 307 8.06 12.13 -12.77
C VAL A 307 6.94 12.46 -13.74
N ILE A 308 5.85 11.71 -13.63
CA ILE A 308 4.59 11.99 -14.31
C ILE A 308 3.58 12.34 -13.23
N PHE A 309 2.82 13.41 -13.42
CA PHE A 309 1.78 13.83 -12.51
C PHE A 309 0.48 14.15 -13.27
N TYR A 310 -0.65 14.14 -12.56
CA TYR A 310 -1.92 14.58 -13.09
C TYR A 310 -2.06 16.09 -12.94
N ASP A 311 -2.41 16.78 -14.03
CA ASP A 311 -2.87 18.16 -13.94
C ASP A 311 -4.32 18.24 -13.43
N TYR A 312 -4.87 19.44 -13.34
CA TYR A 312 -6.23 19.66 -12.83
C TYR A 312 -7.34 19.10 -13.71
N SER A 313 -7.02 18.66 -14.95
CA SER A 313 -7.93 18.01 -15.89
C SER A 313 -7.65 16.52 -16.02
N ASP A 314 -6.93 15.94 -15.06
CA ASP A 314 -6.48 14.56 -15.04
C ASP A 314 -5.63 14.15 -16.27
N GLN A 315 -4.99 15.14 -16.92
CA GLN A 315 -4.06 14.88 -18.02
C GLN A 315 -2.64 14.67 -17.46
N GLU A 316 -1.91 13.76 -18.09
CA GLU A 316 -0.53 13.47 -17.70
C GLU A 316 0.42 14.56 -18.19
N GLN A 317 1.24 15.05 -17.26
CA GLN A 317 2.35 15.95 -17.50
C GLN A 317 3.65 15.30 -17.06
N ILE A 318 4.73 15.52 -17.81
CA ILE A 318 6.05 14.96 -17.52
C ILE A 318 7.00 16.07 -17.11
N VAL A 319 7.67 15.90 -15.97
CA VAL A 319 8.75 16.78 -15.51
C VAL A 319 10.05 16.00 -15.44
N PHE A 320 11.06 16.53 -16.08
CA PHE A 320 12.37 15.93 -16.14
C PHE A 320 13.38 16.62 -15.23
N GLY A 321 14.28 15.83 -14.65
CA GLY A 321 15.53 16.32 -14.08
C GLY A 321 16.60 16.61 -15.12
N GLU A 322 17.78 16.96 -14.68
CA GLU A 322 18.94 17.19 -15.55
C GLU A 322 19.46 15.88 -16.15
N LYS A 323 19.94 15.96 -17.41
CA LYS A 323 20.70 14.85 -18.02
C LYS A 323 22.05 14.68 -17.32
N ARG A 324 22.41 13.44 -17.06
CA ARG A 324 23.68 13.07 -16.40
C ARG A 324 24.34 11.89 -17.10
N THR A 325 25.65 11.90 -17.18
CA THR A 325 26.44 10.75 -17.67
C THR A 325 26.78 9.83 -16.49
N VAL A 326 26.45 8.55 -16.63
CA VAL A 326 26.84 7.47 -15.75
C VAL A 326 27.95 6.64 -16.40
N LYS A 327 29.06 6.45 -15.67
CA LYS A 327 30.18 5.57 -16.00
C LYS A 327 30.43 4.67 -14.80
N GLY A 328 30.37 3.34 -14.97
CA GLY A 328 30.41 2.41 -13.86
C GLY A 328 29.27 2.67 -12.87
N LYS A 329 29.50 2.41 -11.59
CA LYS A 329 28.49 2.63 -10.53
C LYS A 329 28.54 4.08 -10.06
N LYS A 330 27.36 4.74 -9.99
CA LYS A 330 27.22 6.13 -9.58
C LYS A 330 25.89 6.34 -8.85
N SER A 331 25.90 7.16 -7.79
CA SER A 331 24.70 7.72 -7.18
C SER A 331 24.54 9.20 -7.51
N PHE A 332 23.29 9.67 -7.54
CA PHE A 332 22.97 11.08 -7.67
C PHE A 332 21.61 11.39 -7.04
N PHE A 333 21.45 12.64 -6.62
CA PHE A 333 20.22 13.15 -6.06
C PHE A 333 19.51 14.06 -7.06
N TRP A 334 18.18 13.97 -7.05
CA TRP A 334 17.30 14.87 -7.79
C TRP A 334 16.18 15.36 -6.89
N LYS A 335 16.14 16.67 -6.67
CA LYS A 335 15.01 17.32 -6.01
C LYS A 335 13.92 17.53 -7.05
N ILE A 336 12.74 16.95 -6.81
CA ILE A 336 11.59 17.11 -7.70
C ILE A 336 11.15 18.58 -7.65
N PRO A 337 10.99 19.26 -8.79
CA PRO A 337 10.51 20.64 -8.81
C PRO A 337 9.14 20.80 -8.15
N GLU A 338 8.87 22.00 -7.64
CA GLU A 338 7.53 22.38 -7.20
C GLU A 338 6.55 22.28 -8.37
N ASN A 339 5.35 21.75 -8.13
CA ASN A 339 4.33 21.52 -9.16
C ASN A 339 2.94 21.97 -8.73
N SER A 340 2.84 22.96 -7.87
CA SER A 340 1.56 23.49 -7.34
C SER A 340 0.71 22.44 -6.60
N GLY A 341 1.36 21.47 -5.96
CA GLY A 341 0.69 20.43 -5.18
C GLY A 341 0.00 19.33 -6.00
N LEU A 342 0.28 19.26 -7.30
CA LEU A 342 -0.28 18.23 -8.18
C LEU A 342 0.26 16.84 -7.84
N MET A 343 -0.59 15.82 -7.94
CA MET A 343 -0.30 14.46 -7.46
C MET A 343 0.58 13.69 -8.43
N ILE A 344 1.74 13.24 -7.95
CA ILE A 344 2.70 12.45 -8.74
C ILE A 344 2.17 11.03 -8.91
N LYS A 345 2.00 10.65 -10.17
CA LYS A 345 1.50 9.35 -10.58
C LYS A 345 2.61 8.31 -10.77
N ARG A 346 3.73 8.71 -11.36
CA ARG A 346 4.84 7.79 -11.69
C ARG A 346 6.19 8.45 -11.43
N ILE A 347 7.17 7.60 -11.14
CA ILE A 347 8.58 7.95 -11.09
C ILE A 347 9.35 7.04 -12.05
N GLY A 348 10.33 7.60 -12.76
CA GLY A 348 11.09 6.86 -13.73
C GLY A 348 12.47 7.44 -14.02
N ILE A 349 13.15 6.77 -14.95
CA ILE A 349 14.45 7.18 -15.48
C ILE A 349 14.51 6.86 -16.97
N THR A 350 15.03 7.80 -17.76
CA THR A 350 15.42 7.53 -19.15
C THR A 350 16.87 7.08 -19.21
N ALA A 351 17.22 6.32 -20.24
CA ALA A 351 18.56 5.83 -20.48
C ALA A 351 18.89 5.74 -21.98
N GLN A 352 20.07 6.23 -22.37
CA GLN A 352 20.59 6.16 -23.75
C GLN A 352 22.11 5.97 -23.70
N ALA A 353 22.68 5.08 -24.50
CA ALA A 353 24.12 4.96 -24.60
C ALA A 353 24.71 6.21 -25.25
N GLU A 354 25.86 6.70 -24.78
CA GLU A 354 26.57 7.77 -25.45
C GLU A 354 27.17 7.27 -26.79
N THR A 355 27.62 6.02 -26.80
CA THR A 355 28.17 5.36 -28.00
C THR A 355 27.88 3.86 -27.95
N GLY A 356 27.60 3.26 -29.09
CA GLY A 356 27.47 1.81 -29.24
C GLY A 356 26.27 1.19 -28.50
N ILE A 357 26.50 0.06 -27.86
CA ILE A 357 25.49 -0.74 -27.14
C ILE A 357 26.01 -1.09 -25.76
N GLY A 358 25.14 -1.08 -24.76
CA GLY A 358 25.45 -1.44 -23.38
C GLY A 358 24.20 -1.67 -22.54
N GLU A 359 24.38 -1.58 -21.24
CA GLU A 359 23.29 -1.71 -20.28
C GLU A 359 23.41 -0.63 -19.20
N LEU A 360 22.27 -0.11 -18.76
CA LEU A 360 22.13 0.57 -17.49
C LEU A 360 21.50 -0.39 -16.51
N VAL A 361 22.12 -0.60 -15.37
CA VAL A 361 21.52 -1.31 -14.23
C VAL A 361 21.07 -0.27 -13.21
N LEU A 362 19.77 -0.13 -13.04
CA LEU A 362 19.18 0.69 -11.99
C LEU A 362 19.21 -0.11 -10.68
N LYS A 363 20.14 0.22 -9.79
CA LYS A 363 20.38 -0.51 -8.54
C LYS A 363 19.37 -0.17 -7.45
N SER A 364 19.02 1.11 -7.32
CA SER A 364 17.99 1.55 -6.38
C SER A 364 17.44 2.93 -6.69
N ILE A 365 16.23 3.17 -6.17
CA ILE A 365 15.64 4.51 -6.02
C ILE A 365 15.12 4.61 -4.60
N ASP A 366 15.44 5.72 -3.91
CA ASP A 366 14.99 5.96 -2.54
C ASP A 366 14.68 7.43 -2.26
N TRP A 367 13.79 7.65 -1.29
CA TRP A 367 13.48 8.95 -0.69
C TRP A 367 12.85 8.74 0.68
N ASP A 368 12.96 9.74 1.54
CA ASP A 368 12.40 9.71 2.90
C ASP A 368 11.90 11.10 3.30
N GLY A 369 11.19 11.18 4.43
CA GLY A 369 10.73 12.42 5.02
C GLY A 369 9.53 13.08 4.33
N ALA A 370 9.10 14.20 4.90
CA ALA A 370 8.08 15.06 4.32
C ALA A 370 8.65 15.85 3.13
N PRO A 371 7.79 16.36 2.22
CA PRO A 371 8.23 17.31 1.19
C PRO A 371 8.78 18.58 1.85
N GLU A 372 9.86 19.16 1.28
CA GLU A 372 10.40 20.43 1.81
C GLU A 372 9.32 21.50 1.87
N LYS A 373 8.48 21.58 0.84
CA LYS A 373 7.26 22.37 0.82
C LYS A 373 6.27 21.79 -0.19
N LEU A 374 5.12 21.33 0.28
CA LEU A 374 3.98 20.96 -0.55
C LEU A 374 2.85 21.93 -0.28
N GLN A 375 2.33 22.60 -1.30
CA GLN A 375 1.20 23.50 -1.19
C GLN A 375 0.09 23.08 -2.12
N ILE A 376 -1.09 22.79 -1.55
CA ILE A 376 -2.31 22.47 -2.28
C ILE A 376 -3.27 23.64 -2.05
N SER A 377 -3.61 24.37 -3.10
CA SER A 377 -4.40 25.59 -2.99
C SER A 377 -5.50 25.69 -4.05
N GLY A 378 -6.43 26.64 -3.85
CA GLY A 378 -7.70 26.81 -4.56
C GLY A 378 -7.67 27.08 -6.07
N SER A 379 -6.55 26.88 -6.77
CA SER A 379 -6.50 26.93 -8.24
C SER A 379 -7.24 25.76 -8.94
N LEU A 380 -7.88 24.89 -8.16
CA LEU A 380 -8.75 23.80 -8.63
C LEU A 380 -10.12 24.30 -9.17
N ARG A 381 -10.27 25.57 -9.38
CA ARG A 381 -11.53 26.25 -9.76
C ARG A 381 -12.09 25.90 -11.16
N ASN A 382 -11.33 25.19 -12.00
CA ASN A 382 -11.80 24.73 -13.32
C ASN A 382 -12.37 23.30 -13.29
N TYR A 383 -12.78 22.85 -12.13
CA TYR A 383 -13.26 21.52 -11.88
C TYR A 383 -14.74 21.38 -12.29
N ASP A 384 -15.06 20.32 -13.02
CA ASP A 384 -16.43 19.95 -13.37
C ASP A 384 -17.14 19.31 -12.16
N LEU A 385 -18.16 19.99 -11.62
CA LEU A 385 -18.89 19.67 -10.39
C LEU A 385 -19.62 18.31 -10.42
N GLY A 386 -19.04 17.28 -10.92
CA GLY A 386 -19.72 15.98 -10.98
C GLY A 386 -18.80 14.78 -10.87
N THR A 387 -17.50 14.96 -11.10
CA THR A 387 -16.56 13.84 -11.16
C THR A 387 -15.34 14.12 -10.26
N PRO A 388 -15.16 13.41 -9.13
CA PRO A 388 -13.96 13.58 -8.32
C PRO A 388 -12.72 13.35 -9.17
N ASN A 389 -11.82 14.32 -9.23
CA ASN A 389 -10.57 14.21 -9.96
C ASN A 389 -9.48 13.53 -9.10
N MET A 390 -8.33 13.26 -9.70
CA MET A 390 -7.23 12.54 -9.03
C MET A 390 -6.64 13.30 -7.84
N GLN A 391 -6.82 14.63 -7.79
CA GLN A 391 -6.36 15.43 -6.65
C GLN A 391 -7.17 15.13 -5.38
N ILE A 392 -8.49 15.00 -5.49
CA ILE A 392 -9.38 14.58 -4.38
C ILE A 392 -9.15 13.12 -4.04
N ARG A 393 -9.03 12.26 -5.04
CA ARG A 393 -8.86 10.81 -4.84
C ARG A 393 -7.52 10.44 -4.21
N ALA A 394 -6.57 11.37 -4.17
CA ALA A 394 -5.31 11.23 -3.44
C ALA A 394 -5.46 11.30 -1.91
N PHE A 395 -6.60 11.74 -1.43
CA PHE A 395 -6.89 11.75 0.01
C PHE A 395 -7.62 10.47 0.42
N THR A 396 -7.13 9.83 1.46
CA THR A 396 -7.87 8.76 2.14
C THR A 396 -8.87 9.40 3.08
N SER A 397 -10.17 9.10 2.90
CA SER A 397 -11.22 9.74 3.69
C SER A 397 -12.15 8.72 4.34
N SER A 398 -12.51 8.97 5.61
CA SER A 398 -13.63 8.35 6.30
C SER A 398 -14.82 9.32 6.45
N ALA A 399 -14.64 10.59 6.09
CA ALA A 399 -15.74 11.54 6.07
C ALA A 399 -16.76 11.15 5.00
N GLU A 400 -18.05 11.37 5.27
CA GLU A 400 -19.14 11.09 4.34
C GLU A 400 -19.04 11.96 3.09
N GLN A 401 -18.57 13.19 3.25
CA GLN A 401 -18.27 14.10 2.15
C GLN A 401 -16.88 14.67 2.31
N PHE A 402 -16.07 14.47 1.30
CA PHE A 402 -14.81 15.18 1.09
C PHE A 402 -14.77 15.62 -0.38
N SER A 403 -14.78 16.91 -0.63
CA SER A 403 -14.89 17.46 -1.98
C SER A 403 -14.22 18.82 -2.07
N PHE A 404 -14.03 19.27 -3.29
CA PHE A 404 -13.73 20.67 -3.56
C PHE A 404 -15.01 21.50 -3.60
N ASP A 405 -14.93 22.71 -3.06
CA ASP A 405 -16.01 23.69 -3.11
C ASP A 405 -15.64 24.85 -4.05
N ALA A 406 -16.64 25.49 -4.64
CA ALA A 406 -16.44 26.67 -5.49
C ALA A 406 -15.83 27.86 -4.74
N LYS A 407 -15.94 27.91 -3.41
CA LYS A 407 -15.45 28.99 -2.56
C LYS A 407 -14.12 28.64 -1.85
N ARG A 408 -13.89 27.37 -1.55
CA ARG A 408 -12.73 26.88 -0.82
C ARG A 408 -12.15 25.65 -1.52
N THR A 409 -10.89 25.36 -1.28
CA THR A 409 -10.25 24.16 -1.87
C THR A 409 -10.86 22.87 -1.33
N PHE A 410 -11.19 22.82 -0.02
CA PHE A 410 -11.70 21.59 0.60
C PHE A 410 -12.96 21.85 1.41
N THR A 411 -13.91 20.93 1.33
CA THR A 411 -15.05 20.82 2.23
C THR A 411 -15.06 19.43 2.80
N VAL A 412 -15.14 19.33 4.13
CA VAL A 412 -15.20 18.06 4.88
C VAL A 412 -16.46 18.05 5.72
N SER A 413 -17.31 17.03 5.57
CA SER A 413 -18.55 16.90 6.35
C SER A 413 -18.72 15.47 6.82
N HIS A 414 -19.22 15.32 8.05
CA HIS A 414 -19.49 14.03 8.67
C HIS A 414 -20.62 14.13 9.68
N THR A 415 -21.48 13.11 9.74
CA THR A 415 -22.64 13.09 10.67
C THR A 415 -22.30 12.45 12.01
N GLU A 416 -21.22 11.71 12.09
CA GLU A 416 -20.74 11.02 13.27
C GLU A 416 -19.39 11.56 13.75
N GLU A 417 -18.76 10.90 14.72
CA GLU A 417 -17.42 11.23 15.17
C GLU A 417 -16.34 10.67 14.22
N ASN A 418 -15.19 11.37 14.17
CA ASN A 418 -13.98 10.92 13.50
C ASN A 418 -14.11 10.81 11.96
N GLY A 419 -14.73 11.81 11.34
CA GLY A 419 -14.64 12.04 9.91
C GLY A 419 -13.27 12.62 9.55
N LEU A 420 -12.45 11.87 8.81
CA LEU A 420 -11.09 12.27 8.42
C LEU A 420 -10.99 12.41 6.91
N ALA A 421 -10.15 13.35 6.48
CA ALA A 421 -9.56 13.36 5.13
C ALA A 421 -8.06 13.56 5.26
N MET A 422 -7.25 12.60 4.82
CA MET A 422 -5.81 12.56 5.09
C MET A 422 -4.98 12.29 3.84
N ILE A 423 -3.76 12.84 3.82
CA ILE A 423 -2.77 12.70 2.75
C ILE A 423 -1.39 12.49 3.37
N GLY A 424 -0.46 11.95 2.60
CA GLY A 424 0.92 11.72 3.01
C GLY A 424 1.23 10.27 3.31
N THR A 425 2.40 10.03 3.87
CA THR A 425 2.94 8.69 4.08
C THR A 425 3.44 8.48 5.49
N GLU A 426 3.64 7.23 5.87
CA GLU A 426 4.28 6.85 7.14
C GLU A 426 5.74 7.30 7.27
N ALA A 427 6.36 7.83 6.20
CA ALA A 427 7.74 8.31 6.23
C ALA A 427 7.89 9.76 6.74
N TRP A 428 6.79 10.51 6.86
CA TRP A 428 6.84 11.91 7.31
C TRP A 428 7.00 11.97 8.83
N LYS A 429 8.07 12.59 9.32
CA LYS A 429 8.43 12.60 10.75
C LYS A 429 8.28 13.96 11.40
N ASP A 430 9.16 14.88 11.02
CA ASP A 430 9.28 16.22 11.59
C ASP A 430 8.84 17.22 10.54
N TYR A 431 7.63 17.74 10.71
CA TYR A 431 7.02 18.64 9.73
C TYR A 431 5.96 19.52 10.37
N SER A 432 5.52 20.53 9.64
CA SER A 432 4.32 21.28 9.98
C SER A 432 3.25 21.11 8.90
N VAL A 433 2.00 21.11 9.33
CA VAL A 433 0.83 21.24 8.47
C VAL A 433 0.11 22.54 8.80
N GLU A 434 -0.19 23.31 7.77
CA GLU A 434 -0.84 24.62 7.90
C GLU A 434 -1.95 24.73 6.87
N CYS A 435 -3.08 25.33 7.25
CA CYS A 435 -4.14 25.69 6.33
C CYS A 435 -4.94 26.91 6.84
N THR A 436 -5.73 27.50 5.97
CA THR A 436 -6.81 28.40 6.37
C THR A 436 -8.05 27.54 6.61
N LEU A 437 -8.46 27.37 7.87
CA LEU A 437 -9.64 26.64 8.27
C LEU A 437 -10.81 27.59 8.49
N THR A 438 -11.98 27.24 7.93
CA THR A 438 -13.24 27.96 8.12
C THR A 438 -14.23 27.01 8.80
N PRO A 439 -14.42 27.12 10.14
CA PRO A 439 -15.35 26.26 10.85
C PRO A 439 -16.80 26.57 10.46
N GLY A 440 -17.55 25.54 10.04
CA GLY A 440 -19.00 25.59 9.95
C GLY A 440 -19.65 25.11 11.25
N ILE A 441 -20.87 24.64 11.21
CA ILE A 441 -21.51 23.98 12.37
C ILE A 441 -20.80 22.65 12.62
N HIS A 442 -20.31 22.42 13.85
CA HIS A 442 -19.56 21.21 14.20
C HIS A 442 -19.55 21.01 15.73
N ASP A 443 -19.23 19.80 16.16
CA ASP A 443 -18.83 19.55 17.55
C ASP A 443 -17.33 19.73 17.72
N CYS A 444 -16.54 19.21 16.75
CA CYS A 444 -15.09 19.33 16.71
C CYS A 444 -14.60 19.44 15.27
N CYS A 445 -13.70 20.38 14.96
CA CYS A 445 -13.03 20.43 13.66
C CYS A 445 -11.59 20.93 13.75
N GLY A 446 -10.72 20.48 12.83
CA GLY A 446 -9.34 20.96 12.83
C GLY A 446 -8.42 20.21 11.90
N ILE A 447 -7.12 20.33 12.17
CA ILE A 447 -6.03 19.70 11.41
C ILE A 447 -5.35 18.61 12.21
N ILE A 448 -4.89 17.58 11.51
CA ILE A 448 -4.24 16.41 12.11
C ILE A 448 -2.85 16.18 11.52
N ALA A 449 -1.97 15.60 12.33
CA ALA A 449 -0.60 15.26 11.96
C ALA A 449 -0.19 13.87 12.48
N ARG A 450 0.89 13.32 11.90
CA ARG A 450 1.42 11.97 12.19
C ARG A 450 0.32 10.90 12.14
N VAL A 451 -0.52 10.99 11.11
CA VAL A 451 -1.64 10.07 10.91
C VAL A 451 -1.10 8.70 10.48
N ARG A 452 -1.43 7.67 11.27
CA ARG A 452 -1.07 6.27 11.04
C ARG A 452 -2.29 5.40 10.71
N GLY A 453 -3.39 6.02 10.36
CA GLY A 453 -4.68 5.41 10.07
C GLY A 453 -5.85 6.21 10.65
N LEU A 454 -7.07 5.77 10.37
CA LEU A 454 -8.30 6.51 10.70
C LEU A 454 -8.52 6.80 12.19
N ARG A 455 -7.79 6.15 13.10
CA ARG A 455 -7.90 6.35 14.55
C ARG A 455 -6.54 6.42 15.25
N ARG A 456 -5.49 6.95 14.55
CA ARG A 456 -4.15 7.09 15.12
C ARG A 456 -3.52 8.38 14.59
N TYR A 457 -3.59 9.46 15.38
CA TYR A 457 -3.10 10.78 14.97
C TYR A 457 -2.95 11.73 16.17
N TYR A 458 -2.28 12.85 15.95
CA TYR A 458 -2.40 14.08 16.76
C TYR A 458 -3.31 15.06 16.05
N GLY A 459 -4.12 15.80 16.80
CA GLY A 459 -5.01 16.83 16.27
C GLY A 459 -4.89 18.16 17.00
N MET A 460 -4.96 19.25 16.26
CA MET A 460 -5.22 20.59 16.77
C MET A 460 -6.62 20.97 16.33
N VAL A 461 -7.55 21.02 17.28
CA VAL A 461 -8.98 21.05 16.99
C VAL A 461 -9.71 22.14 17.76
N LEU A 462 -10.65 22.79 17.08
CA LEU A 462 -11.63 23.69 17.67
C LEU A 462 -12.78 22.85 18.21
N GLN A 463 -13.16 23.12 19.46
CA GLN A 463 -14.32 22.53 20.11
C GLN A 463 -15.47 23.54 20.14
N ASN A 464 -16.70 23.08 20.06
CA ASN A 464 -17.90 23.95 20.04
C ASN A 464 -18.08 24.81 21.32
N GLU A 465 -17.29 24.57 22.36
CA GLU A 465 -17.31 25.31 23.64
C GLU A 465 -16.32 26.49 23.69
N ASN A 466 -15.84 27.00 22.56
CA ASN A 466 -14.81 28.03 22.46
C ASN A 466 -13.49 27.62 23.13
N GLU A 467 -13.09 26.39 22.92
CA GLU A 467 -11.80 25.85 23.32
C GLU A 467 -11.00 25.35 22.12
N LEU A 468 -9.69 25.43 22.21
CA LEU A 468 -8.74 24.79 21.29
C LEU A 468 -8.03 23.67 22.03
N HIS A 469 -8.07 22.48 21.48
CA HIS A 469 -7.41 21.30 22.06
C HIS A 469 -6.29 20.78 21.19
N LEU A 470 -5.21 20.33 21.82
CA LEU A 470 -4.28 19.33 21.26
C LEU A 470 -4.69 17.96 21.76
N ILE A 471 -5.05 17.07 20.84
CA ILE A 471 -5.50 15.72 21.14
C ILE A 471 -4.56 14.66 20.56
N MET A 472 -4.53 13.50 21.20
CA MET A 472 -3.94 12.27 20.69
C MET A 472 -5.04 11.21 20.64
N ARG A 473 -5.31 10.68 19.44
CA ARG A 473 -6.22 9.54 19.23
C ARG A 473 -5.42 8.27 19.00
N ASN A 474 -5.70 7.23 19.78
CA ASN A 474 -5.11 5.92 19.60
C ASN A 474 -6.19 4.83 19.75
N GLY A 475 -6.70 4.36 18.62
CA GLY A 475 -7.84 3.45 18.56
C GLY A 475 -9.12 4.11 19.08
N THR A 476 -9.71 3.55 20.11
CA THR A 476 -10.91 4.08 20.77
C THR A 476 -10.61 5.10 21.87
N GLN A 477 -9.33 5.26 22.23
CA GLN A 477 -8.92 6.17 23.28
C GLN A 477 -8.55 7.53 22.69
N GLU A 478 -9.12 8.59 23.25
CA GLU A 478 -8.71 9.94 23.00
C GLU A 478 -8.11 10.54 24.28
N LYS A 479 -7.02 11.25 24.16
CA LYS A 479 -6.35 11.95 25.23
C LYS A 479 -6.17 13.41 24.85
N VAL A 480 -6.72 14.32 25.65
CA VAL A 480 -6.42 15.75 25.56
C VAL A 480 -5.02 15.96 26.14
N LEU A 481 -4.07 16.36 25.29
CA LEU A 481 -2.70 16.64 25.68
C LEU A 481 -2.56 18.03 26.28
N ALA A 482 -3.27 19.01 25.72
CA ALA A 482 -3.37 20.39 26.20
C ALA A 482 -4.69 21.00 25.72
N ARG A 483 -5.15 22.05 26.41
CA ARG A 483 -6.30 22.86 26.01
C ARG A 483 -6.11 24.31 26.42
N CYS A 484 -6.73 25.22 25.67
CA CYS A 484 -6.80 26.64 26.02
C CYS A 484 -8.15 27.21 25.56
N ALA A 485 -8.60 28.26 26.25
CA ALA A 485 -9.74 29.07 25.81
C ALA A 485 -9.42 29.74 24.47
N PHE A 486 -10.30 29.60 23.51
CA PHE A 486 -10.14 30.19 22.18
C PHE A 486 -11.50 30.55 21.61
N GLU A 487 -11.88 31.81 21.71
CA GLU A 487 -13.12 32.32 21.12
C GLU A 487 -12.98 32.38 19.61
N TYR A 488 -13.94 31.79 18.90
CA TYR A 488 -14.00 31.81 17.45
C TYR A 488 -15.43 32.00 16.95
N GLU A 489 -15.53 32.43 15.71
CA GLU A 489 -16.81 32.64 15.01
C GLU A 489 -16.94 31.62 13.88
N LEU A 490 -18.15 31.09 13.66
CA LEU A 490 -18.45 30.27 12.51
C LEU A 490 -18.30 31.09 11.22
N ASP A 491 -17.98 30.41 10.12
CA ASP A 491 -17.77 31.00 8.78
C ASP A 491 -16.64 32.05 8.69
N LYS A 492 -15.78 32.15 9.72
CA LYS A 492 -14.61 33.02 9.74
C LYS A 492 -13.33 32.22 9.53
N ASP A 493 -12.40 32.79 8.80
CA ASP A 493 -11.14 32.16 8.45
C ASP A 493 -10.13 32.26 9.59
N TYR A 494 -9.48 31.13 9.92
CA TYR A 494 -8.37 31.03 10.87
C TYR A 494 -7.19 30.32 10.21
N ARG A 495 -6.02 30.93 10.23
CA ARG A 495 -4.80 30.28 9.75
C ARG A 495 -4.25 29.39 10.83
N MET A 496 -4.56 28.10 10.76
CA MET A 496 -4.12 27.09 11.72
C MET A 496 -2.85 26.39 11.25
N LYS A 497 -1.90 26.21 12.19
CA LYS A 497 -0.67 25.45 11.94
C LYS A 497 -0.42 24.49 13.09
N LEU A 498 -0.25 23.22 12.77
CA LEU A 498 0.19 22.16 13.68
C LEU A 498 1.63 21.78 13.32
N TRP A 499 2.55 21.98 14.25
CA TRP A 499 3.98 21.74 14.13
C TRP A 499 4.36 20.53 14.98
N VAL A 500 5.03 19.52 14.40
CA VAL A 500 5.42 18.30 15.07
C VAL A 500 6.91 18.01 14.80
N LYS A 501 7.73 18.00 15.86
CA LYS A 501 9.16 17.69 15.76
C LYS A 501 9.64 16.96 17.00
N GLY A 502 10.32 15.82 16.83
CA GLY A 502 10.64 14.94 17.95
C GLY A 502 9.38 14.60 18.74
N ASP A 503 9.40 14.87 20.03
CA ASP A 503 8.28 14.64 20.95
C ASP A 503 7.41 15.91 21.15
N VAL A 504 7.82 17.05 20.57
CA VAL A 504 7.16 18.34 20.77
C VAL A 504 6.09 18.56 19.72
N ILE A 505 4.93 19.02 20.17
CA ILE A 505 3.76 19.34 19.36
C ILE A 505 3.36 20.77 19.71
N LYS A 506 3.26 21.65 18.69
CA LYS A 506 2.87 23.05 18.88
C LYS A 506 1.73 23.41 17.94
N GLY A 507 0.77 24.17 18.46
CA GLY A 507 -0.34 24.72 17.69
C GLY A 507 -0.26 26.23 17.59
N PHE A 508 -0.47 26.74 16.38
CA PHE A 508 -0.47 28.17 16.07
C PHE A 508 -1.77 28.57 15.42
N VAL A 509 -2.28 29.74 15.76
CA VAL A 509 -3.38 30.39 15.06
C VAL A 509 -2.91 31.79 14.66
N ASP A 510 -3.12 32.14 13.39
CA ASP A 510 -2.73 33.41 12.77
C ASP A 510 -1.26 33.79 13.05
N GLY A 511 -0.38 32.77 13.09
CA GLY A 511 1.06 32.91 13.31
C GLY A 511 1.50 33.00 14.79
N VAL A 512 0.55 32.97 15.72
CA VAL A 512 0.85 33.01 17.16
C VAL A 512 0.79 31.62 17.76
N GLU A 513 1.80 31.17 18.50
CA GLU A 513 1.74 29.92 19.27
C GLU A 513 0.70 30.09 20.39
N VAL A 514 -0.34 29.26 20.34
CA VAL A 514 -1.46 29.33 21.31
C VAL A 514 -1.48 28.12 22.23
N ILE A 515 -0.86 27.01 21.83
CA ILE A 515 -0.91 25.76 22.59
C ILE A 515 0.28 24.87 22.26
N HIS A 516 0.79 24.13 23.24
CA HIS A 516 1.83 23.13 23.04
C HIS A 516 1.70 21.94 23.99
N ALA A 517 2.30 20.81 23.61
CA ALA A 517 2.37 19.59 24.40
C ALA A 517 3.62 18.77 24.03
N SER A 518 3.88 17.71 24.79
CA SER A 518 4.87 16.68 24.45
C SER A 518 4.24 15.30 24.54
N ASP A 519 4.42 14.47 23.51
CA ASP A 519 3.96 13.08 23.48
C ASP A 519 4.79 12.26 22.50
N GLN A 520 5.02 10.97 22.83
CA GLN A 520 5.90 10.06 22.07
C GLN A 520 5.14 8.94 21.35
N THR A 521 3.81 8.97 21.37
CA THR A 521 2.97 7.86 20.87
C THR A 521 3.17 7.65 19.37
N PHE A 522 3.15 8.72 18.58
CA PHE A 522 3.36 8.66 17.14
C PHE A 522 4.56 9.49 16.73
N LYS A 523 5.52 8.85 16.06
CA LYS A 523 6.77 9.51 15.61
C LYS A 523 6.73 9.93 14.15
N GLU A 524 5.80 9.40 13.37
CA GLU A 524 5.73 9.56 11.92
C GLU A 524 4.29 9.33 11.43
N GLY A 525 3.95 9.82 10.25
CA GLY A 525 2.65 9.64 9.61
C GLY A 525 2.25 10.85 8.76
N GLY A 526 1.18 10.71 7.97
CA GLY A 526 0.62 11.78 7.14
C GLY A 526 -0.10 12.86 7.93
N CYS A 527 -0.83 13.73 7.22
CA CYS A 527 -1.60 14.82 7.81
C CYS A 527 -2.98 14.94 7.14
N GLY A 528 -3.82 15.83 7.62
CA GLY A 528 -5.14 16.09 7.02
C GLY A 528 -6.07 16.88 7.91
N PHE A 529 -7.37 16.58 7.75
CA PHE A 529 -8.48 17.25 8.42
C PHE A 529 -9.27 16.28 9.28
N LEU A 530 -9.84 16.81 10.37
CA LEU A 530 -10.78 16.11 11.25
C LEU A 530 -12.06 16.92 11.35
N ILE A 531 -13.19 16.23 11.36
CA ILE A 531 -14.52 16.75 11.62
C ILE A 531 -15.33 15.76 12.45
N ASP A 532 -16.00 16.24 13.49
CA ASP A 532 -17.01 15.51 14.25
C ASP A 532 -18.35 16.23 14.13
N ARG A 533 -19.39 15.50 13.71
CA ARG A 533 -20.79 15.93 13.60
C ARG A 533 -20.97 17.35 13.05
N GLY A 534 -20.62 17.52 11.78
CA GLY A 534 -20.76 18.83 11.16
C GLY A 534 -20.00 18.99 9.85
N THR A 535 -19.61 20.23 9.60
CA THR A 535 -18.87 20.61 8.40
C THR A 535 -17.80 21.65 8.70
N CYS A 536 -16.69 21.56 8.00
CA CYS A 536 -15.68 22.60 7.92
C CYS A 536 -15.15 22.74 6.50
N MET A 537 -14.63 23.92 6.20
CA MET A 537 -13.95 24.19 4.94
C MET A 537 -12.48 24.51 5.22
N ALA A 538 -11.62 24.22 4.27
CA ALA A 538 -10.21 24.57 4.37
C ALA A 538 -9.65 25.03 3.02
N ASP A 539 -8.60 25.84 3.09
CA ASP A 539 -7.86 26.32 1.92
C ASP A 539 -6.36 26.38 2.20
N ASN A 540 -5.55 26.40 1.14
CA ASN A 540 -4.10 26.57 1.25
C ASN A 540 -3.45 25.53 2.20
N LEU A 541 -3.67 24.25 1.97
CA LEU A 541 -2.99 23.21 2.72
C LEU A 541 -1.49 23.22 2.39
N VAL A 542 -0.66 23.54 3.37
CA VAL A 542 0.80 23.61 3.24
C VAL A 542 1.45 22.63 4.19
N ILE A 543 2.29 21.76 3.67
CA ILE A 543 3.15 20.87 4.44
C ILE A 543 4.60 21.32 4.27
N SER A 544 5.34 21.45 5.36
CA SER A 544 6.74 21.86 5.32
C SER A 544 7.60 20.95 6.19
N ASP A 545 8.68 20.42 5.62
CA ASP A 545 9.69 19.65 6.35
C ASP A 545 10.44 20.54 7.38
N LEU A 546 10.69 20.01 8.55
CA LEU A 546 11.39 20.68 9.66
C LEU A 546 12.71 20.01 10.02
N SER A 547 13.17 19.04 9.25
CA SER A 547 14.40 18.29 9.54
C SER A 547 15.65 19.17 9.56
N GLY A 548 15.65 20.28 8.80
CA GLY A 548 16.73 21.27 8.74
C GLY A 548 16.63 22.43 9.73
N GLU A 549 15.52 22.61 10.43
CA GLU A 549 15.38 23.66 11.43
C GLU A 549 16.16 23.28 12.71
N ARG A 550 16.95 24.23 13.25
CA ARG A 550 17.51 24.09 14.61
C ARG A 550 16.39 24.35 15.62
N GLU A 551 16.40 23.59 16.72
CA GLU A 551 15.46 23.80 17.85
C GLU A 551 15.48 25.19 18.40
#